data_b329fde821e4d2d93fa427e7486ebf5d
#
_entry.id   b329fde821e4d2d93fa427e7486ebf5d
#
_cell.length_a   1.000
_cell.length_b   1.000
_cell.length_c   1.000
_cell.angle_alpha   90.00
_cell.angle_beta   90.00
_cell.angle_gamma   90.00
#
_symmetry.space_group_name_H-M   'P 1'
#
loop_
_entity.id
_entity.type
_entity.pdbx_description
1 polymer ?
#
loop_
_entity_poly.entity_id
_entity_poly.type
_entity_poly.pdbx_seq_one_letter_code
_entity_poly.pdbx_strand_id
1 'polypeptide(L)'
;MTREQVTTAEIAEVPGQDALGMQGAASDDLIELLFFAYRDFVGDPDRILAEYGFGRAHHRVLHFVVRYPGLTIAELLDILRITKQSLNRVLKDLIEQGYIEQKTGTNDRRQRLLFCTNAGADLAADLTRVQTRRVARALADRAEQTGTAATSAHDFLLAMIEPDERAAVCRLMARRARGCA
;
A
#
# COMPACT_ATOMS: atom_id res chain seq x y z
N MET A 1 -61.83 -38.11 13.77
CA MET A 1 -60.57 -38.15 12.95
C MET A 1 -60.44 -36.81 12.25
N THR A 2 -59.80 -35.91 12.89
CA THR A 2 -59.68 -34.52 12.47
C THR A 2 -58.30 -34.37 11.79
N ARG A 3 -58.32 -33.98 10.52
CA ARG A 3 -57.08 -33.72 9.72
C ARG A 3 -56.61 -32.31 10.03
N GLU A 4 -55.49 -32.23 10.70
CA GLU A 4 -54.73 -30.96 10.89
C GLU A 4 -54.20 -30.44 9.55
N GLN A 5 -54.60 -29.21 9.21
CA GLN A 5 -54.06 -28.49 8.07
C GLN A 5 -52.72 -27.89 8.51
N VAL A 6 -51.63 -28.36 7.90
CA VAL A 6 -50.31 -27.74 8.02
C VAL A 6 -50.31 -26.47 7.15
N THR A 7 -50.25 -25.34 7.79
CA THR A 7 -50.09 -24.02 7.17
C THR A 7 -48.72 -23.96 6.56
N THR A 8 -48.67 -23.81 5.23
CA THR A 8 -47.43 -23.52 4.48
C THR A 8 -46.93 -22.16 4.92
N ALA A 9 -45.84 -22.13 5.68
CA ALA A 9 -45.13 -20.89 6.02
C ALA A 9 -44.61 -20.27 4.72
N GLU A 10 -45.03 -19.04 4.50
CA GLU A 10 -44.57 -18.12 3.44
C GLU A 10 -43.07 -17.94 3.58
N ILE A 11 -42.31 -18.51 2.65
CA ILE A 11 -40.88 -18.28 2.57
C ILE A 11 -40.72 -16.85 2.05
N ALA A 12 -40.35 -15.93 2.94
CA ALA A 12 -39.99 -14.55 2.58
C ALA A 12 -38.89 -14.59 1.53
N GLU A 13 -39.19 -14.13 0.34
CA GLU A 13 -38.19 -13.86 -0.71
C GLU A 13 -37.09 -12.96 -0.13
N VAL A 14 -35.87 -13.46 -0.07
CA VAL A 14 -34.66 -12.64 0.24
C VAL A 14 -34.40 -11.77 -0.97
N PRO A 15 -34.60 -10.45 -0.87
CA PRO A 15 -34.28 -9.56 -2.00
C PRO A 15 -32.77 -9.48 -2.12
N GLY A 16 -32.17 -10.01 -3.19
CA GLY A 16 -30.75 -9.79 -3.35
C GLY A 16 -29.97 -10.64 -4.35
N GLN A 17 -30.55 -11.63 -5.02
CA GLN A 17 -29.75 -12.41 -5.98
C GLN A 17 -29.37 -11.61 -7.22
N ASP A 18 -30.23 -10.75 -7.73
CA ASP A 18 -29.94 -9.92 -8.93
C ASP A 18 -28.97 -8.76 -8.59
N ALA A 19 -29.10 -8.17 -7.41
CA ALA A 19 -28.18 -7.14 -6.94
C ALA A 19 -26.77 -7.70 -6.66
N LEU A 20 -26.66 -8.94 -6.18
CA LEU A 20 -25.39 -9.66 -6.01
C LEU A 20 -24.74 -10.01 -7.36
N GLY A 21 -25.51 -10.35 -8.38
CA GLY A 21 -25.01 -10.64 -9.73
C GLY A 21 -24.44 -9.39 -10.41
N MET A 22 -25.12 -8.24 -10.33
CA MET A 22 -24.61 -6.97 -10.86
C MET A 22 -23.42 -6.44 -10.06
N GLN A 23 -23.39 -6.63 -8.73
CA GLN A 23 -22.23 -6.30 -7.89
C GLN A 23 -21.06 -7.23 -8.18
N GLY A 24 -21.31 -8.50 -8.51
CA GLY A 24 -20.28 -9.47 -8.90
C GLY A 24 -19.52 -9.01 -10.15
N ALA A 25 -20.21 -8.72 -11.25
CA ALA A 25 -19.59 -8.26 -12.49
C ALA A 25 -18.83 -6.95 -12.32
N ALA A 26 -19.40 -5.96 -11.60
CA ALA A 26 -18.70 -4.72 -11.31
C ALA A 26 -17.46 -4.92 -10.41
N SER A 27 -17.49 -5.92 -9.52
CA SER A 27 -16.35 -6.26 -8.67
C SER A 27 -15.24 -6.95 -9.46
N ASP A 28 -15.60 -7.82 -10.42
CA ASP A 28 -14.62 -8.50 -11.28
C ASP A 28 -13.87 -7.48 -12.15
N ASP A 29 -14.58 -6.51 -12.73
CA ASP A 29 -13.99 -5.42 -13.49
C ASP A 29 -13.03 -4.58 -12.62
N LEU A 30 -13.40 -4.30 -11.36
CA LEU A 30 -12.53 -3.56 -10.44
C LEU A 30 -11.27 -4.34 -10.07
N ILE A 31 -11.38 -5.66 -9.87
CA ILE A 31 -10.23 -6.53 -9.60
C ILE A 31 -9.28 -6.50 -10.79
N GLU A 32 -9.79 -6.65 -12.01
CA GLU A 32 -8.98 -6.61 -13.23
C GLU A 32 -8.32 -5.23 -13.42
N LEU A 33 -9.06 -4.14 -13.22
CA LEU A 33 -8.53 -2.78 -13.26
C LEU A 33 -7.44 -2.54 -12.23
N LEU A 34 -7.55 -3.10 -11.02
CA LEU A 34 -6.50 -3.04 -10.01
C LEU A 34 -5.22 -3.75 -10.45
N PHE A 35 -5.32 -4.92 -11.11
CA PHE A 35 -4.15 -5.59 -11.65
C PHE A 35 -3.45 -4.75 -12.71
N PHE A 36 -4.20 -4.16 -13.67
CA PHE A 36 -3.63 -3.28 -14.68
C PHE A 36 -3.05 -1.99 -14.09
N ALA A 37 -3.80 -1.34 -13.19
CA ALA A 37 -3.35 -0.13 -12.52
C ALA A 37 -2.06 -0.38 -11.70
N TYR A 38 -2.01 -1.49 -10.96
CA TYR A 38 -0.82 -1.88 -10.20
C TYR A 38 0.36 -2.18 -11.12
N ARG A 39 0.16 -2.93 -12.20
CA ARG A 39 1.20 -3.20 -13.21
C ARG A 39 1.84 -1.92 -13.72
N ASP A 40 1.00 -0.96 -14.09
CA ASP A 40 1.46 0.31 -14.65
C ASP A 40 2.05 1.23 -13.58
N PHE A 41 1.50 1.21 -12.35
CA PHE A 41 2.01 1.97 -11.21
C PHE A 41 3.42 1.55 -10.80
N VAL A 42 3.76 0.26 -10.93
CA VAL A 42 5.10 -0.25 -10.59
C VAL A 42 6.04 -0.27 -11.80
N GLY A 43 5.52 -0.29 -13.02
CA GLY A 43 6.32 -0.45 -14.24
C GLY A 43 7.28 0.71 -14.50
N ASP A 44 6.89 1.95 -14.20
CA ASP A 44 7.77 3.11 -14.36
C ASP A 44 8.95 3.09 -13.36
N PRO A 45 8.70 2.88 -12.03
CA PRO A 45 9.78 2.65 -11.07
C PRO A 45 10.68 1.46 -11.40
N ASP A 46 10.10 0.34 -11.86
CA ASP A 46 10.87 -0.87 -12.18
C ASP A 46 11.94 -0.61 -13.26
N ARG A 47 11.64 0.25 -14.26
CA ARG A 47 12.63 0.63 -15.30
C ARG A 47 13.81 1.40 -14.72
N ILE A 48 13.55 2.34 -13.80
CA ILE A 48 14.62 3.10 -13.12
C ILE A 48 15.45 2.15 -12.25
N LEU A 49 14.79 1.29 -11.47
CA LEU A 49 15.46 0.35 -10.57
C LEU A 49 16.36 -0.64 -11.28
N ALA A 50 16.00 -1.04 -12.51
CA ALA A 50 16.78 -1.98 -13.30
C ALA A 50 18.20 -1.45 -13.60
N GLU A 51 18.38 -0.12 -13.74
CA GLU A 51 19.68 0.52 -13.94
C GLU A 51 20.61 0.34 -12.75
N TYR A 52 20.06 0.13 -11.55
CA TYR A 52 20.78 -0.08 -10.29
C TYR A 52 20.89 -1.56 -9.90
N GLY A 53 20.35 -2.48 -10.69
CA GLY A 53 20.22 -3.89 -10.33
C GLY A 53 19.22 -4.15 -9.19
N PHE A 54 18.31 -3.21 -8.95
CA PHE A 54 17.30 -3.27 -7.91
C PHE A 54 15.95 -3.72 -8.47
N GLY A 55 15.04 -4.16 -7.59
CA GLY A 55 13.67 -4.51 -7.91
C GLY A 55 12.67 -3.96 -6.90
N ARG A 56 11.40 -4.34 -7.05
CA ARG A 56 10.27 -3.84 -6.25
C ARG A 56 10.45 -3.92 -4.74
N ALA A 57 11.16 -4.93 -4.25
CA ALA A 57 11.43 -5.06 -2.82
C ALA A 57 12.36 -3.94 -2.33
N HIS A 58 13.38 -3.57 -3.11
CA HIS A 58 14.26 -2.44 -2.83
C HIS A 58 13.49 -1.12 -2.84
N HIS A 59 12.61 -0.92 -3.85
CA HIS A 59 11.73 0.25 -3.90
C HIS A 59 10.88 0.40 -2.63
N ARG A 60 10.21 -0.66 -2.21
CA ARG A 60 9.34 -0.62 -1.02
C ARG A 60 10.14 -0.28 0.24
N VAL A 61 11.33 -0.85 0.41
CA VAL A 61 12.21 -0.53 1.55
C VAL A 61 12.64 0.93 1.50
N LEU A 62 13.16 1.43 0.37
CA LEU A 62 13.56 2.83 0.20
C LEU A 62 12.39 3.78 0.47
N HIS A 63 11.21 3.48 -0.06
CA HIS A 63 10.01 4.29 0.12
C HIS A 63 9.67 4.50 1.60
N PHE A 64 9.68 3.44 2.40
CA PHE A 64 9.33 3.56 3.81
C PHE A 64 10.46 4.16 4.64
N VAL A 65 11.73 3.83 4.37
CA VAL A 65 12.86 4.37 5.12
C VAL A 65 13.04 5.87 4.91
N VAL A 66 12.85 6.38 3.68
CA VAL A 66 12.94 7.84 3.42
C VAL A 66 11.78 8.59 4.06
N ARG A 67 10.59 7.99 4.08
CA ARG A 67 9.38 8.63 4.64
C ARG A 67 9.33 8.60 6.17
N TYR A 68 9.96 7.62 6.80
CA TYR A 68 9.98 7.38 8.23
C TYR A 68 11.41 7.13 8.71
N PRO A 69 12.27 8.16 8.74
CA PRO A 69 13.65 8.01 9.19
C PRO A 69 13.71 7.44 10.60
N GLY A 70 14.63 6.51 10.83
CA GLY A 70 14.78 5.84 12.12
C GLY A 70 13.85 4.64 12.34
N LEU A 71 13.17 4.13 11.27
CA LEU A 71 12.48 2.86 11.38
C LEU A 71 13.42 1.74 11.84
N THR A 72 12.95 0.91 12.74
CA THR A 72 13.61 -0.35 13.08
C THR A 72 13.32 -1.43 12.04
N ILE A 73 14.17 -2.47 12.02
CA ILE A 73 13.93 -3.65 11.17
C ILE A 73 12.59 -4.33 11.52
N ALA A 74 12.19 -4.35 12.79
CA ALA A 74 10.93 -4.94 13.22
C ALA A 74 9.73 -4.15 12.66
N GLU A 75 9.72 -2.82 12.82
CA GLU A 75 8.67 -1.96 12.24
C GLU A 75 8.59 -2.12 10.72
N LEU A 76 9.73 -2.22 10.03
CA LEU A 76 9.75 -2.40 8.59
C LEU A 76 9.21 -3.77 8.15
N LEU A 77 9.46 -4.85 8.92
CA LEU A 77 8.85 -6.16 8.69
C LEU A 77 7.34 -6.12 8.86
N ASP A 78 6.86 -5.43 9.89
CA ASP A 78 5.42 -5.26 10.14
C ASP A 78 4.72 -4.49 9.02
N ILE A 79 5.37 -3.44 8.51
CA ILE A 79 4.86 -2.64 7.40
C ILE A 79 4.83 -3.45 6.09
N LEU A 80 5.92 -4.14 5.78
CA LEU A 80 6.09 -4.79 4.47
C LEU A 80 5.44 -6.17 4.38
N ARG A 81 5.16 -6.81 5.52
CA ARG A 81 4.60 -8.17 5.61
C ARG A 81 5.39 -9.19 4.77
N ILE A 82 6.72 -9.16 4.88
CA ILE A 82 7.63 -10.07 4.22
C ILE A 82 8.46 -10.85 5.26
N THR A 83 9.14 -11.91 4.81
CA THR A 83 10.01 -12.67 5.69
C THR A 83 11.26 -11.87 6.08
N LYS A 84 11.78 -12.13 7.29
CA LYS A 84 13.04 -11.53 7.76
C LYS A 84 14.21 -11.83 6.80
N GLN A 85 14.23 -13.02 6.23
CA GLN A 85 15.26 -13.40 5.26
C GLN A 85 15.21 -12.53 3.99
N SER A 86 14.01 -12.31 3.44
CA SER A 86 13.81 -11.47 2.26
C SER A 86 14.21 -10.02 2.55
N LEU A 87 13.81 -9.48 3.71
CA LEU A 87 14.17 -8.12 4.11
C LEU A 87 15.69 -7.99 4.29
N ASN A 88 16.34 -8.93 4.96
CA ASN A 88 17.79 -8.87 5.21
C ASN A 88 18.58 -8.86 3.90
N ARG A 89 18.18 -9.63 2.88
CA ARG A 89 18.81 -9.61 1.57
C ARG A 89 18.71 -8.21 0.94
N VAL A 90 17.52 -7.64 0.88
CA VAL A 90 17.27 -6.32 0.30
C VAL A 90 18.02 -5.22 1.07
N LEU A 91 18.00 -5.27 2.40
CA LEU A 91 18.74 -4.30 3.23
C LEU A 91 20.25 -4.41 3.02
N LYS A 92 20.77 -5.64 2.90
CA LYS A 92 22.18 -5.87 2.60
C LYS A 92 22.58 -5.18 1.29
N ASP A 93 21.82 -5.42 0.22
CA ASP A 93 22.10 -4.83 -1.09
C ASP A 93 22.07 -3.28 -1.02
N LEU A 94 21.06 -2.70 -0.36
CA LEU A 94 20.92 -1.24 -0.23
C LEU A 94 21.99 -0.60 0.64
N ILE A 95 22.48 -1.29 1.67
CA ILE A 95 23.54 -0.80 2.56
C ILE A 95 24.91 -0.91 1.87
N GLU A 96 25.22 -2.06 1.26
CA GLU A 96 26.49 -2.27 0.56
C GLU A 96 26.68 -1.31 -0.61
N GLN A 97 25.58 -0.93 -1.28
CA GLN A 97 25.60 0.04 -2.37
C GLN A 97 25.44 1.50 -1.89
N GLY A 98 25.33 1.73 -0.58
CA GLY A 98 25.36 3.08 0.00
C GLY A 98 24.05 3.87 -0.11
N TYR A 99 22.90 3.22 -0.28
CA TYR A 99 21.56 3.88 -0.31
C TYR A 99 20.89 3.97 1.05
N ILE A 100 21.21 3.05 1.96
CA ILE A 100 20.71 3.04 3.34
C ILE A 100 21.90 2.93 4.30
N GLU A 101 21.82 3.63 5.42
CA GLU A 101 22.72 3.47 6.56
C GLU A 101 21.95 2.94 7.78
N GLN A 102 22.65 2.18 8.62
CA GLN A 102 22.15 1.72 9.90
C GLN A 102 22.85 2.44 11.04
N LYS A 103 22.06 3.00 11.98
CA LYS A 103 22.59 3.61 13.21
C LYS A 103 22.13 2.80 14.42
N THR A 104 22.96 2.73 15.44
CA THR A 104 22.58 2.13 16.73
C THR A 104 21.59 3.05 17.44
N GLY A 105 20.52 2.49 17.99
CA GLY A 105 19.55 3.25 18.76
C GLY A 105 20.18 3.86 20.02
N THR A 106 19.80 5.08 20.35
CA THR A 106 20.31 5.80 21.55
C THR A 106 19.72 5.24 22.84
N ASN A 107 18.44 4.84 22.81
CA ASN A 107 17.72 4.32 23.98
C ASN A 107 17.90 2.81 24.17
N ASP A 108 18.08 2.09 23.08
CA ASP A 108 18.36 0.66 23.09
C ASP A 108 19.42 0.33 22.03
N ARG A 109 20.64 0.02 22.49
CA ARG A 109 21.78 -0.31 21.64
C ARG A 109 21.60 -1.59 20.80
N ARG A 110 20.58 -2.41 21.11
CA ARG A 110 20.25 -3.61 20.33
C ARG A 110 19.44 -3.25 19.06
N GLN A 111 18.78 -2.10 19.08
CA GLN A 111 18.00 -1.65 17.93
C GLN A 111 18.93 -1.09 16.84
N ARG A 112 18.60 -1.44 15.60
CA ARG A 112 19.19 -0.87 14.40
C ARG A 112 18.17 0.02 13.73
N LEU A 113 18.46 1.31 13.67
CA LEU A 113 17.64 2.34 13.06
C LEU A 113 18.09 2.56 11.62
N LEU A 114 17.14 2.62 10.71
CA LEU A 114 17.39 2.74 9.28
C LEU A 114 17.21 4.20 8.84
N PHE A 115 18.15 4.68 8.05
CA PHE A 115 18.12 6.02 7.45
C PHE A 115 18.54 5.92 5.98
N CYS A 116 17.94 6.73 5.11
CA CYS A 116 18.46 6.90 3.77
C CYS A 116 19.70 7.79 3.79
N THR A 117 20.67 7.46 2.96
CA THR A 117 21.75 8.37 2.58
C THR A 117 21.22 9.42 1.59
N ASN A 118 22.03 10.42 1.20
CA ASN A 118 21.67 11.36 0.16
C ASN A 118 21.37 10.62 -1.16
N ALA A 119 22.20 9.66 -1.56
CA ALA A 119 21.98 8.84 -2.76
C ALA A 119 20.66 8.05 -2.67
N GLY A 120 20.34 7.48 -1.48
CA GLY A 120 19.08 6.79 -1.25
C GLY A 120 17.87 7.72 -1.34
N ALA A 121 17.98 8.93 -0.80
CA ALA A 121 16.94 9.95 -0.87
C ALA A 121 16.70 10.43 -2.32
N ASP A 122 17.75 10.66 -3.09
CA ASP A 122 17.67 11.06 -4.49
C ASP A 122 17.00 9.98 -5.34
N LEU A 123 17.42 8.72 -5.21
CA LEU A 123 16.77 7.60 -5.90
C LEU A 123 15.30 7.47 -5.51
N ALA A 124 14.98 7.55 -4.21
CA ALA A 124 13.60 7.49 -3.74
C ALA A 124 12.75 8.66 -4.28
N ALA A 125 13.33 9.85 -4.45
CA ALA A 125 12.66 11.01 -5.04
C ALA A 125 12.34 10.77 -6.52
N ASP A 126 13.26 10.19 -7.29
CA ASP A 126 13.06 9.87 -8.70
C ASP A 126 11.93 8.83 -8.89
N LEU A 127 11.95 7.75 -8.08
CA LEU A 127 10.90 6.74 -8.07
C LEU A 127 9.54 7.35 -7.69
N THR A 128 9.52 8.19 -6.66
CA THR A 128 8.29 8.88 -6.22
C THR A 128 7.76 9.82 -7.30
N ARG A 129 8.63 10.52 -8.01
CA ARG A 129 8.26 11.48 -9.06
C ARG A 129 7.45 10.82 -10.19
N VAL A 130 7.88 9.66 -10.68
CA VAL A 130 7.15 8.95 -11.75
C VAL A 130 5.81 8.43 -11.27
N GLN A 131 5.72 7.94 -10.04
CA GLN A 131 4.46 7.49 -9.43
C GLN A 131 3.50 8.65 -9.18
N THR A 132 3.99 9.76 -8.60
CA THR A 132 3.19 10.98 -8.36
C THR A 132 2.63 11.52 -9.65
N ARG A 133 3.42 11.54 -10.72
CA ARG A 133 2.96 12.01 -12.04
C ARG A 133 1.81 11.16 -12.58
N ARG A 134 1.86 9.84 -12.42
CA ARG A 134 0.80 8.91 -12.82
C ARG A 134 -0.47 9.13 -12.00
N VAL A 135 -0.35 9.21 -10.68
CA VAL A 135 -1.48 9.45 -9.77
C VAL A 135 -2.11 10.81 -10.04
N ALA A 136 -1.30 11.87 -10.19
CA ALA A 136 -1.80 13.22 -10.48
C ALA A 136 -2.59 13.28 -11.79
N ARG A 137 -2.11 12.60 -12.85
CA ARG A 137 -2.84 12.50 -14.11
C ARG A 137 -4.21 11.83 -13.93
N ALA A 138 -4.23 10.67 -13.27
CA ALA A 138 -5.48 9.94 -13.04
C ALA A 138 -6.48 10.73 -12.19
N LEU A 139 -6.00 11.50 -11.22
CA LEU A 139 -6.85 12.37 -10.41
C LEU A 139 -7.36 13.58 -11.20
N ALA A 140 -6.54 14.18 -12.07
CA ALA A 140 -6.95 15.31 -12.93
C ALA A 140 -8.05 14.88 -13.90
N ASP A 141 -7.88 13.76 -14.59
CA ASP A 141 -8.86 13.21 -15.54
C ASP A 141 -10.23 12.95 -14.87
N ARG A 142 -10.24 12.67 -13.55
CA ARG A 142 -11.47 12.44 -12.78
C ARG A 142 -12.03 13.72 -12.13
N ALA A 143 -11.17 14.67 -11.78
CA ALA A 143 -11.57 15.92 -11.12
C ALA A 143 -12.51 16.78 -12.00
N GLU A 144 -12.30 16.74 -13.31
CA GLU A 144 -13.19 17.39 -14.29
C GLU A 144 -14.61 16.80 -14.25
N GLN A 145 -14.77 15.56 -13.78
CA GLN A 145 -16.06 14.86 -13.74
C GLN A 145 -16.79 14.95 -12.39
N THR A 146 -16.09 15.02 -11.26
CA THR A 146 -16.75 14.83 -9.94
C THR A 146 -16.29 15.77 -8.82
N GLY A 147 -15.22 16.54 -8.97
CA GLY A 147 -14.70 17.45 -7.92
C GLY A 147 -14.14 16.79 -6.64
N THR A 148 -14.40 15.49 -6.40
CA THR A 148 -14.05 14.76 -5.15
C THR A 148 -13.14 13.56 -5.38
N ALA A 149 -12.52 13.44 -6.55
CA ALA A 149 -11.80 12.26 -6.98
C ALA A 149 -10.68 11.79 -6.02
N ALA A 150 -9.92 12.71 -5.44
CA ALA A 150 -8.83 12.37 -4.54
C ALA A 150 -9.32 11.77 -3.22
N THR A 151 -10.37 12.34 -2.62
CA THR A 151 -10.98 11.84 -1.38
C THR A 151 -11.60 10.48 -1.61
N SER A 152 -12.38 10.31 -2.70
CA SER A 152 -13.00 9.03 -3.05
C SER A 152 -11.96 7.91 -3.30
N ALA A 153 -10.84 8.22 -3.95
CA ALA A 153 -9.76 7.26 -4.17
C ALA A 153 -9.06 6.88 -2.86
N HIS A 154 -8.81 7.85 -1.98
CA HIS A 154 -8.25 7.60 -0.64
C HIS A 154 -9.15 6.68 0.17
N ASP A 155 -10.44 7.00 0.26
CA ASP A 155 -11.41 6.24 1.05
C ASP A 155 -11.61 4.83 0.51
N PHE A 156 -11.64 4.67 -0.82
CA PHE A 156 -11.69 3.37 -1.47
C PHE A 156 -10.47 2.51 -1.12
N LEU A 157 -9.26 3.05 -1.26
CA LEU A 157 -8.03 2.32 -0.93
C LEU A 157 -7.94 2.00 0.57
N LEU A 158 -8.37 2.91 1.45
CA LEU A 158 -8.41 2.68 2.89
C LEU A 158 -9.42 1.59 3.25
N ALA A 159 -10.58 1.56 2.57
CA ALA A 159 -11.59 0.53 2.79
C ALA A 159 -11.12 -0.88 2.38
N MET A 160 -10.20 -0.98 1.42
CA MET A 160 -9.59 -2.27 1.01
C MET A 160 -8.59 -2.83 2.02
N ILE A 161 -8.15 -2.03 3.01
CA ILE A 161 -7.26 -2.50 4.07
C ILE A 161 -8.10 -3.25 5.11
N GLU A 162 -7.59 -4.37 5.61
CA GLU A 162 -8.22 -5.12 6.68
C GLU A 162 -8.59 -4.21 7.86
N PRO A 163 -9.82 -4.32 8.43
CA PRO A 163 -10.30 -3.40 9.46
C PRO A 163 -9.35 -3.23 10.64
N ASP A 164 -8.74 -4.32 11.11
CA ASP A 164 -7.81 -4.32 12.24
C ASP A 164 -6.51 -3.58 11.95
N GLU A 165 -6.11 -3.52 10.68
CA GLU A 165 -4.88 -2.87 10.23
C GLU A 165 -5.07 -1.38 9.94
N ARG A 166 -6.29 -0.93 9.61
CA ARG A 166 -6.57 0.48 9.21
C ARG A 166 -6.06 1.48 10.23
N ALA A 167 -6.30 1.24 11.52
CA ALA A 167 -5.84 2.13 12.57
C ALA A 167 -4.32 2.23 12.66
N ALA A 168 -3.60 1.12 12.44
CA ALA A 168 -2.14 1.11 12.40
C ALA A 168 -1.60 1.88 11.19
N VAL A 169 -2.18 1.67 10.01
CA VAL A 169 -1.83 2.40 8.78
C VAL A 169 -2.08 3.89 8.93
N CYS A 170 -3.24 4.30 9.45
CA CYS A 170 -3.55 5.72 9.69
C CYS A 170 -2.57 6.36 10.68
N ARG A 171 -2.21 5.67 11.78
CA ARG A 171 -1.19 6.16 12.73
C ARG A 171 0.18 6.31 12.08
N LEU A 172 0.59 5.36 11.25
CA LEU A 172 1.84 5.43 10.50
C LEU A 172 1.85 6.66 9.59
N MET A 173 0.80 6.86 8.80
CA MET A 173 0.68 8.01 7.90
C MET A 173 0.68 9.35 8.64
N ALA A 174 0.04 9.41 9.82
CA ALA A 174 0.02 10.62 10.67
C ALA A 174 1.39 10.95 11.29
N ARG A 175 2.29 9.99 11.49
CA ARG A 175 3.68 10.26 11.95
C ARG A 175 4.42 11.17 10.98
N ARG A 176 4.19 11.02 9.69
CA ARG A 176 4.80 11.84 8.65
C ARG A 176 4.39 13.32 8.73
N ALA A 177 3.12 13.59 9.01
CA ALA A 177 2.62 14.98 9.10
C ALA A 177 3.30 15.78 10.23
N ARG A 178 3.77 15.10 11.28
CA ARG A 178 4.44 15.69 12.45
C ARG A 178 5.95 15.85 12.30
N GLY A 179 6.56 15.18 11.35
CA GLY A 179 8.01 15.22 11.10
C GLY A 179 8.45 16.29 10.11
N CYS A 180 7.51 17.03 9.51
CA CYS A 180 7.74 18.13 8.56
C CYS A 180 7.56 19.53 9.20
N ALA A 181 7.45 19.61 10.54
CA ALA A 181 7.36 20.87 11.27
C ALA A 181 8.68 21.24 11.94
#